data_112ba84b795b2e27f1cb7bea67650910
#
_entry.id   112ba84b795b2e27f1cb7bea67650910
#
_cell.length_a   1.000
_cell.length_b   1.000
_cell.length_c   1.000
_cell.angle_alpha   90.00
_cell.angle_beta   90.00
_cell.angle_gamma   90.00
#
_symmetry.space_group_name_H-M   'P 1'
#
loop_
_entity.id
_entity.type
_entity.pdbx_description
1 polymer ?
#
loop_
_entity_poly.entity_id
_entity_poly.type
_entity_poly.pdbx_seq_one_letter_code
_entity_poly.pdbx_strand_id
1 'polypeptide(L)'
;MSFLSSQDKNPDYLNFYLKYIRYISLYAETTVNEIYNDIRIFFRYLIMTKNKDAYKDFTMEMFKEIPIKDVTISMLEEVKPYMINEYLYFLRCTFNNSAKTRNRKLSSIKNFFKYMEKTNLLSFNPTIHIEFAKEGKRLPKHLTLLESKQLLSKTINTSSRNTIRDYAIECIFLNCCLRLSELVGINLTDIKFDEQTLKITGKGNKQRIIYLNDATSESIQEYLKVRPTLPKTNKDYNALFLSERKKRISRRNVQVITEKCLKKAFNDSKDKIHTHSLRHTGATLMHNENNANILIIQKILGHEQLSSTEIYTHVTNQKMKEIMNNCTISSILEKREASSNEEK
;
A
#
# COMPACT_ATOMS: atom_id res chain seq x y z
N MET A 1 -11.17 -4.02 15.19
CA MET A 1 -10.62 -4.85 16.28
C MET A 1 -9.45 -5.63 15.74
N SER A 2 -8.35 -5.71 16.48
CA SER A 2 -7.23 -6.60 16.12
C SER A 2 -7.53 -8.02 16.58
N PHE A 3 -6.96 -9.00 15.90
CA PHE A 3 -7.05 -10.42 16.28
C PHE A 3 -6.61 -10.64 17.74
N LEU A 4 -5.51 -10.00 18.17
CA LEU A 4 -4.95 -10.16 19.52
C LEU A 4 -5.90 -9.71 20.64
N SER A 5 -6.72 -8.68 20.39
CA SER A 5 -7.69 -8.15 21.38
C SER A 5 -9.04 -8.86 21.36
N SER A 6 -9.23 -9.89 20.55
CA SER A 6 -10.52 -10.52 20.33
C SER A 6 -10.51 -12.05 20.51
N GLN A 7 -9.42 -12.63 21.05
CA GLN A 7 -9.27 -14.08 21.14
C GLN A 7 -10.37 -14.75 21.97
N ASP A 8 -10.80 -14.16 23.07
CA ASP A 8 -11.86 -14.69 23.94
C ASP A 8 -13.25 -14.66 23.29
N LYS A 9 -13.40 -13.92 22.18
CA LYS A 9 -14.66 -13.75 21.44
C LYS A 9 -14.73 -14.65 20.18
N ASN A 10 -13.72 -15.48 19.97
CA ASN A 10 -13.62 -16.35 18.80
C ASN A 10 -13.74 -17.81 19.19
N PRO A 11 -14.18 -18.68 18.27
CA PRO A 11 -14.00 -20.13 18.43
C PRO A 11 -12.49 -20.49 18.46
N ASP A 12 -12.12 -21.52 19.22
CA ASP A 12 -10.71 -21.90 19.41
C ASP A 12 -10.01 -22.28 18.11
N TYR A 13 -10.67 -23.02 17.24
CA TYR A 13 -10.13 -23.41 15.93
C TYR A 13 -9.80 -22.19 15.05
N LEU A 14 -10.57 -21.10 15.14
CA LEU A 14 -10.24 -19.86 14.46
C LEU A 14 -8.99 -19.20 15.04
N ASN A 15 -8.86 -19.20 16.38
CA ASN A 15 -7.66 -18.70 17.04
C ASN A 15 -6.41 -19.52 16.63
N PHE A 16 -6.52 -20.85 16.53
CA PHE A 16 -5.44 -21.72 16.04
C PHE A 16 -5.06 -21.39 14.60
N TYR A 17 -6.02 -21.22 13.72
CA TYR A 17 -5.76 -20.82 12.33
C TYR A 17 -5.04 -19.47 12.25
N LEU A 18 -5.50 -18.46 12.99
CA LEU A 18 -4.90 -17.13 12.99
C LEU A 18 -3.48 -17.12 13.58
N LYS A 19 -3.22 -17.94 14.60
CA LYS A 19 -1.87 -18.19 15.12
C LYS A 19 -1.00 -18.88 14.07
N TYR A 20 -1.51 -19.89 13.37
CA TYR A 20 -0.81 -20.60 12.31
C TYR A 20 -0.36 -19.63 11.20
N ILE A 21 -1.25 -18.82 10.65
CA ILE A 21 -0.88 -17.89 9.57
C ILE A 21 0.06 -16.79 10.06
N ARG A 22 -0.01 -16.39 11.32
CA ARG A 22 0.86 -15.37 11.92
C ARG A 22 2.27 -15.87 12.16
N TYR A 23 2.40 -17.04 12.80
CA TYR A 23 3.67 -17.51 13.35
C TYR A 23 4.33 -18.63 12.53
N ILE A 24 3.55 -19.40 11.78
CA ILE A 24 4.08 -20.48 10.93
C ILE A 24 4.20 -20.00 9.47
N SER A 25 3.13 -19.39 8.94
CA SER A 25 3.16 -18.84 7.56
C SER A 25 3.75 -17.44 7.50
N LEU A 26 4.11 -16.82 8.62
CA LEU A 26 4.78 -15.53 8.77
C LEU A 26 4.04 -14.36 8.08
N TYR A 27 2.72 -14.39 8.07
CA TYR A 27 1.94 -13.28 7.54
C TYR A 27 2.08 -12.04 8.42
N ALA A 28 2.11 -10.86 7.76
CA ALA A 28 2.12 -9.58 8.46
C ALA A 28 0.83 -9.44 9.30
N GLU A 29 0.94 -8.79 10.46
CA GLU A 29 -0.18 -8.59 11.37
C GLU A 29 -1.39 -7.92 10.71
N THR A 30 -1.14 -6.94 9.82
CA THR A 30 -2.20 -6.29 9.02
C THR A 30 -2.95 -7.29 8.15
N THR A 31 -2.24 -8.22 7.51
CA THR A 31 -2.85 -9.28 6.69
C THR A 31 -3.65 -10.25 7.53
N VAL A 32 -3.14 -10.65 8.70
CA VAL A 32 -3.87 -11.52 9.64
C VAL A 32 -5.16 -10.85 10.09
N ASN A 33 -5.11 -9.55 10.42
CA ASN A 33 -6.30 -8.79 10.83
C ASN A 33 -7.32 -8.64 9.67
N GLU A 34 -6.87 -8.51 8.43
CA GLU A 34 -7.76 -8.48 7.26
C GLU A 34 -8.45 -9.84 7.07
N ILE A 35 -7.70 -10.94 7.12
CA ILE A 35 -8.23 -12.32 7.03
C ILE A 35 -9.22 -12.57 8.18
N TYR A 36 -8.86 -12.18 9.40
CA TYR A 36 -9.76 -12.29 10.56
C TYR A 36 -11.09 -11.57 10.32
N ASN A 37 -11.05 -10.33 9.84
CA ASN A 37 -12.25 -9.56 9.55
C ASN A 37 -13.10 -10.22 8.44
N ASP A 38 -12.47 -10.79 7.42
CA ASP A 38 -13.18 -11.48 6.35
C ASP A 38 -13.90 -12.75 6.84
N ILE A 39 -13.23 -13.57 7.67
CA ILE A 39 -13.81 -14.78 8.26
C ILE A 39 -14.92 -14.41 9.24
N ARG A 40 -14.72 -13.37 10.05
CA ARG A 40 -15.74 -12.88 11.00
C ARG A 40 -17.02 -12.46 10.30
N ILE A 41 -16.93 -11.78 9.15
CA ILE A 41 -18.11 -11.41 8.36
C ILE A 41 -18.80 -12.66 7.80
N PHE A 42 -18.05 -13.66 7.38
CA PHE A 42 -18.60 -14.93 6.90
C PHE A 42 -19.31 -15.70 8.03
N PHE A 43 -18.72 -15.79 9.21
CA PHE A 43 -19.32 -16.45 10.36
C PHE A 43 -20.63 -15.77 10.81
N ARG A 44 -20.64 -14.46 10.82
CA ARG A 44 -21.86 -13.68 11.09
C ARG A 44 -22.97 -13.95 10.08
N TYR A 45 -22.60 -14.07 8.80
CA TYR A 45 -23.53 -14.45 7.75
C TYR A 45 -24.11 -15.85 7.99
N LEU A 46 -23.29 -16.84 8.37
CA LEU A 46 -23.75 -18.19 8.69
C LEU A 46 -24.76 -18.20 9.86
N ILE A 47 -24.46 -17.46 10.94
CA ILE A 47 -25.36 -17.36 12.09
C ILE A 47 -26.68 -16.71 11.67
N MET A 48 -26.61 -15.61 10.94
CA MET A 48 -27.79 -14.88 10.45
C MET A 48 -28.68 -15.78 9.57
N THR A 49 -28.09 -16.53 8.67
CA THR A 49 -28.86 -17.42 7.75
C THR A 49 -29.44 -18.65 8.45
N LYS A 50 -28.80 -19.13 9.52
CA LYS A 50 -29.31 -20.23 10.33
C LYS A 50 -30.49 -19.78 11.22
N ASN A 51 -30.50 -18.52 11.65
CA ASN A 51 -31.51 -17.96 12.53
C ASN A 51 -32.36 -16.87 11.81
N LYS A 52 -32.90 -17.20 10.63
CA LYS A 52 -33.62 -16.25 9.76
C LYS A 52 -34.72 -15.46 10.48
N ASP A 53 -35.45 -16.09 11.36
CA ASP A 53 -36.56 -15.43 12.08
C ASP A 53 -36.07 -14.37 13.06
N ALA A 54 -34.93 -14.60 13.71
CA ALA A 54 -34.32 -13.64 14.63
C ALA A 54 -33.74 -12.41 13.89
N TYR A 55 -33.44 -12.54 12.59
CA TYR A 55 -32.83 -11.48 11.79
C TYR A 55 -33.73 -11.03 10.63
N LYS A 56 -35.05 -11.16 10.76
CA LYS A 56 -36.03 -10.78 9.73
C LYS A 56 -35.96 -9.28 9.40
N ASP A 57 -35.83 -8.45 10.42
CA ASP A 57 -35.69 -6.99 10.29
C ASP A 57 -34.22 -6.55 10.48
N PHE A 58 -33.35 -7.20 9.72
CA PHE A 58 -31.90 -7.05 9.77
C PHE A 58 -31.44 -5.59 9.54
N THR A 59 -30.59 -5.08 10.45
CA THR A 59 -29.85 -3.83 10.28
C THR A 59 -28.34 -4.09 10.26
N MET A 60 -27.58 -3.15 9.70
CA MET A 60 -26.11 -3.25 9.66
C MET A 60 -25.47 -3.20 11.05
N GLU A 61 -26.10 -2.49 12.00
CA GLU A 61 -25.68 -2.44 13.40
C GLU A 61 -25.84 -3.81 14.04
N MET A 62 -26.99 -4.44 13.90
CA MET A 62 -27.26 -5.79 14.41
C MET A 62 -26.25 -6.79 13.85
N PHE A 63 -25.96 -6.74 12.54
CA PHE A 63 -24.97 -7.62 11.93
C PHE A 63 -23.57 -7.47 12.54
N LYS A 64 -23.15 -6.24 12.85
CA LYS A 64 -21.83 -5.98 13.44
C LYS A 64 -21.72 -6.51 14.88
N GLU A 65 -22.83 -6.66 15.58
CA GLU A 65 -22.88 -7.13 16.96
C GLU A 65 -23.06 -8.66 17.07
N ILE A 66 -23.36 -9.39 15.99
CA ILE A 66 -23.51 -10.85 16.04
C ILE A 66 -22.21 -11.46 16.60
N PRO A 67 -22.26 -12.16 17.76
CA PRO A 67 -21.10 -12.86 18.29
C PRO A 67 -20.77 -14.06 17.44
N ILE A 68 -19.47 -14.37 17.28
CA ILE A 68 -19.02 -15.49 16.45
C ILE A 68 -18.46 -16.66 17.26
N LYS A 69 -18.43 -16.54 18.58
CA LYS A 69 -17.85 -17.55 19.48
C LYS A 69 -18.54 -18.91 19.36
N ASP A 70 -19.84 -18.88 19.14
CA ASP A 70 -20.69 -20.07 19.10
C ASP A 70 -20.76 -20.76 17.72
N VAL A 71 -19.94 -20.31 16.76
CA VAL A 71 -19.83 -21.04 15.48
C VAL A 71 -19.06 -22.33 15.73
N THR A 72 -19.77 -23.44 15.66
CA THR A 72 -19.24 -24.80 15.90
C THR A 72 -18.64 -25.41 14.64
N ILE A 73 -17.80 -26.44 14.80
CA ILE A 73 -17.27 -27.22 13.68
C ILE A 73 -18.44 -27.87 12.90
N SER A 74 -19.46 -28.41 13.58
CA SER A 74 -20.67 -28.96 12.95
C SER A 74 -21.35 -27.93 12.03
N MET A 75 -21.44 -26.65 12.43
CA MET A 75 -21.97 -25.61 11.53
C MET A 75 -21.13 -25.42 10.28
N LEU A 76 -19.80 -25.59 10.36
CA LEU A 76 -18.91 -25.51 9.21
C LEU A 76 -19.00 -26.73 8.29
N GLU A 77 -19.28 -27.92 8.83
CA GLU A 77 -19.54 -29.15 8.07
C GLU A 77 -20.85 -29.08 7.25
N GLU A 78 -21.83 -28.35 7.77
CA GLU A 78 -23.09 -28.06 7.07
C GLU A 78 -22.93 -27.12 5.87
N VAL A 79 -21.81 -26.37 5.77
CA VAL A 79 -21.58 -25.41 4.69
C VAL A 79 -21.44 -26.11 3.35
N LYS A 80 -22.35 -25.81 2.42
CA LYS A 80 -22.33 -26.30 1.05
C LYS A 80 -21.84 -25.22 0.07
N PRO A 81 -21.32 -25.60 -1.11
CA PRO A 81 -20.82 -24.66 -2.11
C PRO A 81 -21.83 -23.55 -2.47
N TYR A 82 -23.12 -23.86 -2.59
CA TYR A 82 -24.13 -22.87 -2.91
C TYR A 82 -24.27 -21.78 -1.82
N MET A 83 -24.08 -22.12 -0.54
CA MET A 83 -24.13 -21.15 0.57
C MET A 83 -23.01 -20.12 0.47
N ILE A 84 -21.86 -20.52 -0.06
CA ILE A 84 -20.75 -19.59 -0.31
C ILE A 84 -21.08 -18.64 -1.47
N ASN A 85 -21.75 -19.13 -2.52
CA ASN A 85 -22.23 -18.28 -3.60
C ASN A 85 -23.29 -17.28 -3.11
N GLU A 86 -24.23 -17.72 -2.25
CA GLU A 86 -25.20 -16.82 -1.60
C GLU A 86 -24.51 -15.78 -0.72
N TYR A 87 -23.47 -16.16 0.01
CA TYR A 87 -22.66 -15.21 0.75
C TYR A 87 -21.99 -14.15 -0.17
N LEU A 88 -21.44 -14.56 -1.30
CA LEU A 88 -20.83 -13.63 -2.27
C LEU A 88 -21.90 -12.70 -2.88
N TYR A 89 -23.12 -13.21 -3.10
CA TYR A 89 -24.26 -12.41 -3.51
C TYR A 89 -24.67 -11.41 -2.42
N PHE A 90 -24.80 -11.85 -1.17
CA PHE A 90 -25.05 -11.00 -0.01
C PHE A 90 -24.02 -9.88 0.12
N LEU A 91 -22.73 -10.16 -0.05
CA LEU A 91 -21.68 -9.13 -0.04
C LEU A 91 -21.87 -8.09 -1.13
N ARG A 92 -22.38 -8.48 -2.29
CA ARG A 92 -22.67 -7.54 -3.38
C ARG A 92 -23.87 -6.66 -3.06
N CYS A 93 -24.96 -7.27 -2.66
CA CYS A 93 -26.25 -6.58 -2.48
C CYS A 93 -26.28 -5.71 -1.21
N THR A 94 -25.75 -6.24 -0.11
CA THR A 94 -25.83 -5.57 1.20
C THR A 94 -24.67 -4.60 1.43
N PHE A 95 -23.44 -4.98 1.04
CA PHE A 95 -22.24 -4.16 1.26
C PHE A 95 -21.76 -3.42 0.02
N ASN A 96 -22.41 -3.58 -1.12
CA ASN A 96 -22.00 -3.03 -2.41
C ASN A 96 -20.52 -3.34 -2.76
N ASN A 97 -20.05 -4.52 -2.36
CA ASN A 97 -18.66 -4.91 -2.56
C ASN A 97 -18.34 -5.15 -4.03
N SER A 98 -17.24 -4.56 -4.51
CA SER A 98 -16.71 -4.81 -5.85
C SER A 98 -16.32 -6.29 -6.04
N ALA A 99 -16.20 -6.75 -7.30
CA ALA A 99 -15.69 -8.09 -7.62
C ALA A 99 -14.33 -8.35 -6.95
N LYS A 100 -13.40 -7.40 -7.01
CA LYS A 100 -12.08 -7.47 -6.36
C LYS A 100 -12.18 -7.67 -4.84
N THR A 101 -13.08 -6.96 -4.17
CA THR A 101 -13.28 -7.09 -2.72
C THR A 101 -13.88 -8.45 -2.37
N ARG A 102 -14.86 -8.95 -3.15
CA ARG A 102 -15.43 -10.27 -2.97
C ARG A 102 -14.41 -11.38 -3.20
N ASN A 103 -13.58 -11.26 -4.24
CA ASN A 103 -12.50 -12.21 -4.54
C ASN A 103 -11.48 -12.27 -3.39
N ARG A 104 -11.08 -11.14 -2.81
CA ARG A 104 -10.19 -11.10 -1.65
C ARG A 104 -10.80 -11.84 -0.46
N LYS A 105 -12.09 -11.58 -0.16
CA LYS A 105 -12.81 -12.26 0.93
C LYS A 105 -12.95 -13.76 0.67
N LEU A 106 -13.25 -14.13 -0.57
CA LEU A 106 -13.31 -15.55 -0.96
C LEU A 106 -11.93 -16.22 -0.78
N SER A 107 -10.82 -15.54 -1.12
CA SER A 107 -9.47 -16.07 -0.87
C SER A 107 -9.22 -16.33 0.61
N SER A 108 -9.66 -15.44 1.50
CA SER A 108 -9.54 -15.63 2.95
C SER A 108 -10.32 -16.87 3.42
N ILE A 109 -11.54 -17.06 2.90
CA ILE A 109 -12.40 -18.21 3.22
C ILE A 109 -11.80 -19.50 2.65
N LYS A 110 -11.34 -19.51 1.39
CA LYS A 110 -10.68 -20.66 0.77
C LYS A 110 -9.47 -21.14 1.58
N ASN A 111 -8.63 -20.21 2.00
CA ASN A 111 -7.45 -20.53 2.80
C ASN A 111 -7.81 -21.07 4.19
N PHE A 112 -8.88 -20.55 4.80
CA PHE A 112 -9.40 -21.04 6.06
C PHE A 112 -9.93 -22.48 5.94
N PHE A 113 -10.82 -22.77 5.00
CA PHE A 113 -11.35 -24.13 4.81
C PHE A 113 -10.26 -25.13 4.40
N LYS A 114 -9.30 -24.71 3.58
CA LYS A 114 -8.12 -25.51 3.24
C LYS A 114 -7.29 -25.88 4.49
N TYR A 115 -7.15 -24.97 5.44
CA TYR A 115 -6.46 -25.23 6.70
C TYR A 115 -7.28 -26.22 7.56
N MET A 116 -8.59 -26.02 7.69
CA MET A 116 -9.48 -26.89 8.47
C MET A 116 -9.47 -28.32 7.94
N GLU A 117 -9.50 -28.50 6.63
CA GLU A 117 -9.38 -29.81 5.96
C GLU A 117 -8.00 -30.43 6.21
N LYS A 118 -6.92 -29.67 6.00
CA LYS A 118 -5.53 -30.12 6.20
C LYS A 118 -5.26 -30.57 7.63
N THR A 119 -5.94 -29.99 8.61
CA THR A 119 -5.80 -30.33 10.04
C THR A 119 -6.81 -31.39 10.51
N ASN A 120 -7.55 -31.99 9.59
CA ASN A 120 -8.60 -32.98 9.86
C ASN A 120 -9.70 -32.47 10.80
N LEU A 121 -9.90 -31.16 10.89
CA LEU A 121 -11.01 -30.54 11.63
C LEU A 121 -12.30 -30.57 10.80
N LEU A 122 -12.19 -30.65 9.48
CA LEU A 122 -13.29 -30.88 8.54
C LEU A 122 -12.91 -32.01 7.58
N SER A 123 -13.89 -32.83 7.22
CA SER A 123 -13.73 -33.93 6.25
C SER A 123 -13.81 -33.44 4.80
N PHE A 124 -14.36 -32.25 4.56
CA PHE A 124 -14.67 -31.72 3.24
C PHE A 124 -14.45 -30.23 3.17
N ASN A 125 -13.91 -29.75 2.04
CA ASN A 125 -13.71 -28.33 1.77
C ASN A 125 -14.74 -27.82 0.75
N PRO A 126 -15.75 -27.04 1.20
CA PRO A 126 -16.83 -26.57 0.32
C PRO A 126 -16.39 -25.51 -0.70
N THR A 127 -15.15 -25.01 -0.62
CA THR A 127 -14.69 -23.91 -1.46
C THR A 127 -13.95 -24.34 -2.71
N ILE A 128 -13.66 -25.63 -2.90
CA ILE A 128 -12.76 -26.13 -3.96
C ILE A 128 -13.23 -25.65 -5.33
N HIS A 129 -14.51 -25.82 -5.65
CA HIS A 129 -15.09 -25.51 -6.96
C HIS A 129 -15.69 -24.10 -7.05
N ILE A 130 -15.51 -23.24 -6.05
CA ILE A 130 -16.00 -21.86 -6.11
C ILE A 130 -15.04 -21.02 -6.94
N GLU A 131 -15.55 -20.44 -8.02
CA GLU A 131 -14.78 -19.58 -8.91
C GLU A 131 -14.73 -18.15 -8.41
N PHE A 132 -13.64 -17.45 -8.78
CA PHE A 132 -13.53 -16.02 -8.56
C PHE A 132 -14.38 -15.26 -9.56
N ALA A 133 -15.01 -14.17 -9.09
CA ALA A 133 -15.75 -13.28 -9.98
C ALA A 133 -14.79 -12.63 -11.01
N LYS A 134 -15.24 -12.53 -12.26
CA LYS A 134 -14.50 -11.83 -13.32
C LYS A 134 -14.30 -10.38 -12.92
N GLU A 135 -13.06 -9.94 -12.92
CA GLU A 135 -12.69 -8.54 -12.68
C GLU A 135 -12.49 -7.84 -14.02
N GLY A 136 -13.18 -6.72 -14.22
CA GLY A 136 -12.89 -5.87 -15.37
C GLY A 136 -11.47 -5.31 -15.27
N LYS A 137 -10.65 -5.51 -16.29
CA LYS A 137 -9.31 -4.89 -16.38
C LYS A 137 -9.50 -3.37 -16.53
N ARG A 138 -9.22 -2.62 -15.47
CA ARG A 138 -9.11 -1.16 -15.55
C ARG A 138 -7.67 -0.82 -15.84
N LEU A 139 -7.43 -0.01 -16.88
CA LEU A 139 -6.10 0.53 -17.14
C LEU A 139 -5.68 1.40 -15.93
N PRO A 140 -4.47 1.22 -15.43
CA PRO A 140 -3.94 2.05 -14.36
C PRO A 140 -3.94 3.51 -14.81
N LYS A 141 -4.48 4.41 -14.00
CA LYS A 141 -4.40 5.83 -14.27
C LYS A 141 -3.06 6.36 -13.79
N HIS A 142 -2.38 7.08 -14.65
CA HIS A 142 -1.11 7.76 -14.38
C HIS A 142 -1.16 9.19 -14.91
N LEU A 143 -0.26 10.03 -14.45
CA LEU A 143 -0.06 11.38 -14.96
C LEU A 143 0.87 11.33 -16.17
N THR A 144 0.63 12.22 -17.14
CA THR A 144 1.61 12.50 -18.20
C THR A 144 2.83 13.25 -17.63
N LEU A 145 3.87 13.41 -18.43
CA LEU A 145 5.04 14.19 -18.05
C LEU A 145 4.66 15.65 -17.72
N LEU A 146 3.83 16.28 -18.56
CA LEU A 146 3.34 17.65 -18.35
C LEU A 146 2.54 17.78 -17.06
N GLU A 147 1.63 16.84 -16.80
CA GLU A 147 0.84 16.81 -15.57
C GLU A 147 1.72 16.57 -14.32
N SER A 148 2.77 15.75 -14.43
CA SER A 148 3.71 15.53 -13.33
C SER A 148 4.49 16.80 -13.02
N LYS A 149 4.94 17.54 -14.05
CA LYS A 149 5.58 18.86 -13.87
C LYS A 149 4.61 19.89 -13.29
N GLN A 150 3.34 19.90 -13.72
CA GLN A 150 2.30 20.77 -13.18
C GLN A 150 2.04 20.46 -11.69
N LEU A 151 1.96 19.18 -11.29
CA LEU A 151 1.81 18.79 -9.89
C LEU A 151 2.94 19.37 -9.04
N LEU A 152 4.19 19.18 -9.43
CA LEU A 152 5.35 19.65 -8.70
C LEU A 152 5.39 21.18 -8.62
N SER A 153 5.15 21.90 -9.74
CA SER A 153 5.17 23.38 -9.76
C SER A 153 4.08 23.98 -8.87
N LYS A 154 2.88 23.38 -8.86
CA LYS A 154 1.77 23.83 -8.00
C LYS A 154 1.99 23.47 -6.52
N THR A 155 2.75 22.42 -6.22
CA THR A 155 3.06 22.02 -4.84
C THR A 155 4.02 23.03 -4.20
N ILE A 156 5.05 23.51 -4.90
CA ILE A 156 6.13 24.35 -4.35
C ILE A 156 5.83 25.87 -4.33
N ASN A 157 4.62 26.31 -4.58
CA ASN A 157 4.35 27.74 -4.80
C ASN A 157 4.46 28.62 -3.54
N THR A 158 4.83 28.10 -2.37
CA THR A 158 5.10 28.86 -1.14
C THR A 158 6.36 28.33 -0.45
N SER A 159 7.06 29.20 0.30
CA SER A 159 8.27 28.84 1.03
C SER A 159 8.01 28.27 2.43
N SER A 160 6.79 27.80 2.72
CA SER A 160 6.48 27.22 4.03
C SER A 160 7.16 25.86 4.20
N ARG A 161 7.59 25.55 5.43
CA ARG A 161 8.16 24.23 5.78
C ARG A 161 7.32 23.06 5.28
N ASN A 162 6.01 23.14 5.40
CA ASN A 162 5.13 22.07 4.99
C ASN A 162 5.11 21.89 3.47
N THR A 163 5.12 23.01 2.72
CA THR A 163 5.16 22.97 1.25
C THR A 163 6.48 22.38 0.73
N ILE A 164 7.60 22.74 1.34
CA ILE A 164 8.92 22.21 0.97
C ILE A 164 8.97 20.71 1.26
N ARG A 165 8.45 20.27 2.42
CA ARG A 165 8.31 18.85 2.74
C ARG A 165 7.44 18.11 1.71
N ASP A 166 6.27 18.66 1.41
CA ASP A 166 5.28 18.04 0.54
C ASP A 166 5.83 17.92 -0.88
N TYR A 167 6.57 18.93 -1.35
CA TYR A 167 7.30 18.88 -2.62
C TYR A 167 8.34 17.75 -2.66
N ALA A 168 9.17 17.60 -1.62
CA ALA A 168 10.15 16.53 -1.54
C ALA A 168 9.47 15.13 -1.52
N ILE A 169 8.31 15.00 -0.88
CA ILE A 169 7.52 13.77 -0.90
C ILE A 169 7.06 13.42 -2.32
N GLU A 170 6.51 14.39 -3.07
CA GLU A 170 6.03 14.18 -4.43
C GLU A 170 7.20 13.90 -5.39
N CYS A 171 8.35 14.57 -5.26
CA CYS A 171 9.56 14.26 -6.00
C CYS A 171 10.01 12.79 -5.81
N ILE A 172 10.03 12.32 -4.57
CA ILE A 172 10.40 10.93 -4.28
C ILE A 172 9.40 9.94 -4.90
N PHE A 173 8.10 10.20 -4.83
CA PHE A 173 7.12 9.30 -5.47
C PHE A 173 7.30 9.21 -6.97
N LEU A 174 7.51 10.35 -7.64
CA LEU A 174 7.61 10.40 -9.10
C LEU A 174 8.97 9.90 -9.61
N ASN A 175 10.08 10.25 -8.94
CA ASN A 175 11.42 9.91 -9.41
C ASN A 175 11.94 8.58 -8.86
N CYS A 176 11.64 8.24 -7.60
CA CYS A 176 12.13 7.00 -6.96
C CYS A 176 11.10 5.87 -6.96
N CYS A 177 9.87 6.13 -7.35
CA CYS A 177 8.79 5.12 -7.45
C CYS A 177 8.59 4.31 -6.16
N LEU A 178 8.71 4.92 -4.98
CA LEU A 178 8.61 4.22 -3.70
C LEU A 178 7.18 3.79 -3.37
N ARG A 179 7.06 2.70 -2.58
CA ARG A 179 5.79 2.40 -1.90
C ARG A 179 5.56 3.40 -0.77
N LEU A 180 4.30 3.71 -0.48
CA LEU A 180 3.94 4.62 0.62
C LEU A 180 4.57 4.22 1.97
N SER A 181 4.61 2.92 2.27
CA SER A 181 5.25 2.40 3.48
C SER A 181 6.76 2.57 3.49
N GLU A 182 7.41 2.48 2.34
CA GLU A 182 8.84 2.69 2.16
C GLU A 182 9.18 4.15 2.40
N LEU A 183 8.44 5.08 1.78
CA LEU A 183 8.64 6.53 1.96
C LEU A 183 8.53 6.96 3.44
N VAL A 184 7.49 6.52 4.13
CA VAL A 184 7.29 6.83 5.55
C VAL A 184 8.40 6.25 6.43
N GLY A 185 8.98 5.11 6.02
CA GLY A 185 10.04 4.41 6.73
C GLY A 185 11.43 5.04 6.62
N ILE A 186 11.66 5.96 5.68
CA ILE A 186 13.00 6.53 5.44
C ILE A 186 13.53 7.23 6.69
N ASN A 187 14.80 6.98 6.99
CA ASN A 187 15.56 7.64 8.04
C ASN A 187 16.59 8.61 7.43
N LEU A 188 17.07 9.54 8.23
CA LEU A 188 18.16 10.45 7.82
C LEU A 188 19.43 9.67 7.45
N THR A 189 19.71 8.59 8.17
CA THR A 189 20.87 7.71 7.94
C THR A 189 20.75 6.81 6.72
N ASP A 190 19.59 6.76 6.07
CA ASP A 190 19.39 5.97 4.85
C ASP A 190 19.81 6.72 3.59
N ILE A 191 20.13 8.02 3.69
CA ILE A 191 20.49 8.88 2.56
C ILE A 191 21.99 9.13 2.59
N LYS A 192 22.64 8.97 1.46
CA LYS A 192 24.04 9.34 1.21
C LYS A 192 24.06 10.30 0.04
N PHE A 193 24.20 11.59 0.33
CA PHE A 193 24.18 12.64 -0.70
C PHE A 193 25.40 12.57 -1.62
N ASP A 194 26.58 12.26 -1.07
CA ASP A 194 27.83 12.16 -1.83
C ASP A 194 27.77 11.04 -2.88
N GLU A 195 27.07 9.94 -2.56
CA GLU A 195 26.86 8.81 -3.46
C GLU A 195 25.58 8.94 -4.29
N GLN A 196 24.75 9.97 -4.00
CA GLN A 196 23.40 10.11 -4.52
C GLN A 196 22.55 8.82 -4.35
N THR A 197 22.61 8.21 -3.17
CA THR A 197 21.93 6.94 -2.90
C THR A 197 20.96 7.03 -1.74
N LEU A 198 19.89 6.25 -1.85
CA LEU A 198 18.87 6.08 -0.83
C LEU A 198 18.66 4.59 -0.56
N LYS A 199 18.91 4.17 0.66
CA LYS A 199 18.66 2.81 1.13
C LYS A 199 17.20 2.66 1.52
N ILE A 200 16.50 1.72 0.91
CA ILE A 200 15.08 1.43 1.16
C ILE A 200 14.93 0.06 1.81
N THR A 201 14.19 0.02 2.90
CA THR A 201 13.77 -1.22 3.55
C THR A 201 12.32 -1.54 3.17
N GLY A 202 12.12 -2.64 2.45
CA GLY A 202 10.84 -3.11 1.95
C GLY A 202 10.16 -4.17 2.82
N LYS A 203 9.19 -4.87 2.25
CA LYS A 203 8.48 -5.97 2.92
C LYS A 203 9.46 -7.09 3.30
N GLY A 204 9.31 -7.65 4.50
CA GLY A 204 10.20 -8.71 4.99
C GLY A 204 11.61 -8.23 5.35
N ASN A 205 11.78 -6.93 5.63
CA ASN A 205 13.08 -6.31 5.97
C ASN A 205 14.12 -6.40 4.85
N LYS A 206 13.71 -6.67 3.61
CA LYS A 206 14.59 -6.69 2.44
C LYS A 206 15.03 -5.28 2.10
N GLN A 207 16.33 -5.09 1.91
CA GLN A 207 16.91 -3.78 1.59
C GLN A 207 17.30 -3.71 0.11
N ARG A 208 17.14 -2.51 -0.46
CA ARG A 208 17.66 -2.16 -1.78
C ARG A 208 18.17 -0.73 -1.79
N ILE A 209 19.07 -0.44 -2.70
CA ILE A 209 19.59 0.91 -2.95
C ILE A 209 18.87 1.47 -4.17
N ILE A 210 18.45 2.73 -4.09
CA ILE A 210 17.92 3.53 -5.19
C ILE A 210 18.86 4.71 -5.39
N TYR A 211 19.13 5.06 -6.64
CA TYR A 211 19.88 6.27 -6.98
C TYR A 211 18.94 7.47 -6.98
N LEU A 212 19.40 8.58 -6.45
CA LEU A 212 18.70 9.87 -6.47
C LEU A 212 19.19 10.69 -7.65
N ASN A 213 18.26 11.25 -8.44
CA ASN A 213 18.63 12.30 -9.38
C ASN A 213 18.81 13.64 -8.63
N ASP A 214 19.43 14.60 -9.30
CA ASP A 214 19.78 15.91 -8.70
C ASP A 214 18.54 16.59 -8.13
N ALA A 215 17.44 16.67 -8.88
CA ALA A 215 16.20 17.29 -8.42
C ALA A 215 15.61 16.66 -7.15
N THR A 216 15.68 15.34 -7.00
CA THR A 216 15.22 14.67 -5.79
C THR A 216 16.18 14.91 -4.64
N SER A 217 17.49 14.86 -4.90
CA SER A 217 18.53 15.13 -3.92
C SER A 217 18.39 16.55 -3.36
N GLU A 218 18.29 17.56 -4.23
CA GLU A 218 18.06 18.95 -3.88
C GLU A 218 16.76 19.17 -3.11
N SER A 219 15.66 18.56 -3.55
CA SER A 219 14.38 18.69 -2.85
C SER A 219 14.43 18.17 -1.41
N ILE A 220 15.19 17.11 -1.18
CA ILE A 220 15.42 16.57 0.17
C ILE A 220 16.32 17.50 0.97
N GLN A 221 17.40 18.00 0.39
CA GLN A 221 18.33 18.95 1.05
C GLN A 221 17.61 20.24 1.46
N GLU A 222 16.78 20.83 0.60
CA GLU A 222 15.96 22.00 0.92
C GLU A 222 14.99 21.69 2.07
N TYR A 223 14.37 20.53 2.07
CA TYR A 223 13.54 20.14 3.20
C TYR A 223 14.36 20.00 4.49
N LEU A 224 15.56 19.45 4.44
CA LEU A 224 16.41 19.29 5.62
C LEU A 224 16.81 20.64 6.25
N LYS A 225 16.95 21.71 5.46
CA LYS A 225 17.23 23.08 5.98
C LYS A 225 16.10 23.58 6.89
N VAL A 226 14.85 23.22 6.59
CA VAL A 226 13.66 23.67 7.32
C VAL A 226 13.05 22.60 8.24
N ARG A 227 13.57 21.38 8.20
CA ARG A 227 13.09 20.27 9.02
C ARG A 227 13.36 20.55 10.49
N PRO A 228 12.36 20.35 11.40
CA PRO A 228 12.60 20.51 12.84
C PRO A 228 13.69 19.56 13.34
N THR A 229 14.64 20.08 14.05
CA THR A 229 15.63 19.26 14.77
C THR A 229 14.98 18.63 16.00
N LEU A 230 15.18 17.34 16.16
CA LEU A 230 14.70 16.59 17.32
C LEU A 230 15.88 16.09 18.14
N PRO A 231 15.77 16.05 19.49
CA PRO A 231 16.80 15.47 20.33
C PRO A 231 16.94 13.97 20.07
N LYS A 232 18.13 13.41 20.22
CA LYS A 232 18.41 11.98 19.98
C LYS A 232 17.57 11.03 20.87
N THR A 233 17.09 11.53 22.00
CA THR A 233 16.17 10.81 22.90
C THR A 233 14.78 10.63 22.34
N ASN A 234 14.40 11.42 21.33
CA ASN A 234 13.11 11.28 20.67
C ASN A 234 13.15 10.09 19.71
N LYS A 235 12.20 9.17 19.83
CA LYS A 235 12.11 7.96 18.98
C LYS A 235 12.04 8.26 17.47
N ASP A 236 11.56 9.44 17.09
CA ASP A 236 11.39 9.87 15.71
C ASP A 236 12.53 10.78 15.22
N TYR A 237 13.61 10.96 16.02
CA TYR A 237 14.72 11.86 15.69
C TYR A 237 15.34 11.54 14.32
N ASN A 238 15.44 10.28 13.98
CA ASN A 238 16.05 9.80 12.74
C ASN A 238 15.07 9.72 11.55
N ALA A 239 13.76 10.00 11.76
CA ALA A 239 12.79 9.96 10.66
C ALA A 239 13.07 11.08 9.64
N LEU A 240 13.16 10.79 8.35
CA LEU A 240 13.32 11.82 7.33
C LEU A 240 12.15 12.80 7.37
N PHE A 241 10.94 12.33 7.16
CA PHE A 241 9.75 13.17 7.10
C PHE A 241 9.02 13.25 8.44
N LEU A 242 8.75 14.47 8.88
CA LEU A 242 8.00 14.76 10.09
C LEU A 242 6.64 15.37 9.78
N SER A 243 5.66 14.99 10.60
CA SER A 243 4.36 15.64 10.65
C SER A 243 4.46 17.03 11.32
N GLU A 244 3.40 17.82 11.29
CA GLU A 244 3.31 19.10 12.03
C GLU A 244 3.53 18.92 13.54
N ARG A 245 3.14 17.74 14.08
CA ARG A 245 3.36 17.38 15.49
C ARG A 245 4.77 16.88 15.80
N LYS A 246 5.72 17.09 14.89
CA LYS A 246 7.13 16.67 15.02
C LYS A 246 7.31 15.16 15.30
N LYS A 247 6.40 14.32 14.80
CA LYS A 247 6.50 12.84 14.81
C LYS A 247 6.75 12.34 13.41
N ARG A 248 7.31 11.14 13.25
CA ARG A 248 7.39 10.47 11.95
C ARG A 248 6.05 10.58 11.22
N ILE A 249 6.09 10.99 9.97
CA ILE A 249 4.87 11.15 9.18
C ILE A 249 4.15 9.81 9.02
N SER A 250 2.83 9.80 9.16
CA SER A 250 2.03 8.60 8.98
C SER A 250 1.64 8.39 7.52
N ARG A 251 1.34 7.14 7.14
CA ARG A 251 0.82 6.82 5.80
C ARG A 251 -0.43 7.65 5.47
N ARG A 252 -1.33 7.82 6.44
CA ARG A 252 -2.55 8.62 6.23
C ARG A 252 -2.24 10.10 5.97
N ASN A 253 -1.27 10.67 6.70
CA ASN A 253 -0.86 12.06 6.46
C ASN A 253 -0.29 12.24 5.06
N VAL A 254 0.56 11.34 4.59
CA VAL A 254 1.11 11.40 3.22
C VAL A 254 -0.01 11.28 2.18
N GLN A 255 -0.98 10.39 2.37
CA GLN A 255 -2.15 10.30 1.49
C GLN A 255 -2.92 11.64 1.42
N VAL A 256 -3.20 12.25 2.57
CA VAL A 256 -3.90 13.55 2.64
C VAL A 256 -3.08 14.65 1.97
N ILE A 257 -1.75 14.64 2.13
CA ILE A 257 -0.85 15.59 1.47
C ILE A 257 -0.96 15.44 -0.05
N THR A 258 -0.77 14.22 -0.57
CA THR A 258 -0.86 13.94 -2.01
C THR A 258 -2.24 14.31 -2.56
N GLU A 259 -3.33 13.97 -1.86
CA GLU A 259 -4.70 14.37 -2.25
C GLU A 259 -4.82 15.90 -2.35
N LYS A 260 -4.30 16.65 -1.39
CA LYS A 260 -4.29 18.12 -1.42
C LYS A 260 -3.45 18.69 -2.57
N CYS A 261 -2.26 18.13 -2.82
CA CYS A 261 -1.39 18.55 -3.92
C CYS A 261 -2.06 18.31 -5.29
N LEU A 262 -2.66 17.14 -5.48
CA LEU A 262 -3.40 16.79 -6.68
C LEU A 262 -4.62 17.71 -6.90
N LYS A 263 -5.39 17.96 -5.83
CA LYS A 263 -6.53 18.89 -5.91
C LYS A 263 -6.09 20.31 -6.26
N LYS A 264 -5.00 20.78 -5.68
CA LYS A 264 -4.41 22.10 -5.99
C LYS A 264 -3.92 22.20 -7.43
N ALA A 265 -3.38 21.11 -7.99
CA ALA A 265 -2.83 21.08 -9.34
C ALA A 265 -3.91 20.93 -10.43
N PHE A 266 -4.96 20.15 -10.15
CA PHE A 266 -5.91 19.68 -11.18
C PHE A 266 -7.38 19.90 -10.83
N ASN A 267 -7.67 20.59 -9.69
CA ASN A 267 -8.99 20.60 -9.09
C ASN A 267 -9.48 19.15 -8.85
N ASP A 268 -10.74 18.83 -9.14
CA ASP A 268 -11.27 17.48 -8.95
C ASP A 268 -11.14 16.59 -10.22
N SER A 269 -10.47 17.07 -11.29
CA SER A 269 -10.35 16.35 -12.56
C SER A 269 -9.51 15.06 -12.47
N LYS A 270 -8.73 14.88 -11.41
CA LYS A 270 -7.84 13.74 -11.18
C LYS A 270 -8.15 12.94 -9.90
N ASP A 271 -9.41 12.91 -9.46
CA ASP A 271 -9.86 12.23 -8.23
C ASP A 271 -9.46 10.75 -8.10
N LYS A 272 -9.11 10.11 -9.20
CA LYS A 272 -8.73 8.69 -9.24
C LYS A 272 -7.21 8.48 -9.15
N ILE A 273 -6.43 9.56 -9.03
CA ILE A 273 -4.98 9.51 -8.81
C ILE A 273 -4.72 9.55 -7.30
N HIS A 274 -3.86 8.66 -6.84
CA HIS A 274 -3.49 8.52 -5.42
C HIS A 274 -1.98 8.28 -5.31
N THR A 275 -1.44 8.23 -4.10
CA THR A 275 -0.01 7.96 -3.85
C THR A 275 0.52 6.74 -4.63
N HIS A 276 -0.27 5.66 -4.73
CA HIS A 276 0.13 4.48 -5.51
C HIS A 276 0.16 4.76 -7.02
N SER A 277 -0.74 5.60 -7.51
CA SER A 277 -0.75 6.03 -8.92
C SER A 277 0.47 6.89 -9.26
N LEU A 278 1.00 7.70 -8.33
CA LEU A 278 2.23 8.47 -8.56
C LEU A 278 3.45 7.56 -8.73
N ARG A 279 3.55 6.48 -7.95
CA ARG A 279 4.56 5.44 -8.18
C ARG A 279 4.43 4.80 -9.57
N HIS A 280 3.19 4.51 -10.01
CA HIS A 280 2.94 4.03 -11.37
C HIS A 280 3.30 5.07 -12.43
N THR A 281 2.99 6.33 -12.18
CA THR A 281 3.38 7.45 -13.04
C THR A 281 4.89 7.48 -13.24
N GLY A 282 5.67 7.49 -12.18
CA GLY A 282 7.14 7.50 -12.25
C GLY A 282 7.66 6.31 -13.08
N ALA A 283 7.18 5.09 -12.77
CA ALA A 283 7.60 3.90 -13.52
C ALA A 283 7.22 3.94 -15.01
N THR A 284 6.02 4.46 -15.33
CA THR A 284 5.56 4.60 -16.73
C THR A 284 6.36 5.65 -17.47
N LEU A 285 6.68 6.79 -16.84
CA LEU A 285 7.49 7.84 -17.44
C LEU A 285 8.94 7.36 -17.67
N MET A 286 9.52 6.62 -16.74
CA MET A 286 10.85 6.00 -16.95
C MET A 286 10.85 5.06 -18.16
N HIS A 287 9.77 4.33 -18.38
CA HIS A 287 9.66 3.44 -19.53
C HIS A 287 9.48 4.21 -20.84
N ASN A 288 8.52 5.13 -20.87
CA ASN A 288 8.10 5.79 -22.10
C ASN A 288 9.08 6.88 -22.56
N GLU A 289 9.57 7.69 -21.61
CA GLU A 289 10.40 8.87 -21.93
C GLU A 289 11.89 8.52 -21.98
N ASN A 290 12.35 7.55 -21.16
CA ASN A 290 13.75 7.22 -21.03
C ASN A 290 14.09 5.87 -21.67
N ASN A 291 13.16 5.22 -22.37
CA ASN A 291 13.33 3.88 -22.93
C ASN A 291 13.92 2.86 -21.94
N ALA A 292 13.60 3.02 -20.65
CA ALA A 292 14.14 2.17 -19.62
C ALA A 292 13.66 0.72 -19.80
N ASN A 293 14.61 -0.22 -19.77
CA ASN A 293 14.29 -1.64 -19.85
C ASN A 293 13.36 -2.02 -18.69
N ILE A 294 12.29 -2.76 -18.99
CA ILE A 294 11.30 -3.21 -18.03
C ILE A 294 11.91 -3.95 -16.83
N LEU A 295 13.01 -4.69 -17.05
CA LEU A 295 13.74 -5.41 -15.99
C LEU A 295 14.38 -4.44 -14.99
N ILE A 296 14.89 -3.30 -15.46
CA ILE A 296 15.48 -2.27 -14.60
C ILE A 296 14.39 -1.59 -13.78
N ILE A 297 13.26 -1.28 -14.41
CA ILE A 297 12.09 -0.71 -13.72
C ILE A 297 11.59 -1.67 -12.64
N GLN A 298 11.47 -2.97 -12.93
CA GLN A 298 11.10 -3.98 -11.94
C GLN A 298 12.05 -4.01 -10.74
N LYS A 299 13.36 -3.84 -10.97
CA LYS A 299 14.37 -3.76 -9.91
C LYS A 299 14.22 -2.50 -9.07
N ILE A 300 13.99 -1.33 -9.69
CA ILE A 300 13.68 -0.07 -9.01
C ILE A 300 12.42 -0.25 -8.15
N LEU A 301 11.38 -0.87 -8.69
CA LEU A 301 10.13 -1.12 -8.00
C LEU A 301 10.27 -2.17 -6.88
N GLY A 302 11.32 -2.98 -6.84
CA GLY A 302 11.51 -4.05 -5.87
C GLY A 302 10.43 -5.14 -5.99
N HIS A 303 10.19 -5.64 -7.22
CA HIS A 303 9.33 -6.79 -7.48
C HIS A 303 10.15 -8.07 -7.29
N GLU A 304 9.63 -9.01 -6.48
CA GLU A 304 10.34 -10.22 -6.03
C GLU A 304 10.43 -11.35 -7.08
N GLN A 305 9.69 -11.28 -8.19
CA GLN A 305 9.68 -12.33 -9.20
C GLN A 305 10.69 -12.06 -10.32
N LEU A 306 11.96 -12.34 -10.02
CA LEU A 306 12.93 -12.74 -11.05
C LEU A 306 13.83 -13.80 -10.43
N SER A 307 13.43 -15.06 -10.57
CA SER A 307 14.33 -16.19 -10.45
C SER A 307 15.33 -16.08 -11.59
N SER A 308 16.60 -16.11 -11.24
CA SER A 308 17.80 -16.11 -12.07
C SER A 308 18.34 -14.71 -12.40
N THR A 309 19.42 -14.33 -11.74
CA THR A 309 20.71 -14.12 -12.39
C THR A 309 21.63 -13.22 -11.55
N GLU A 310 22.53 -13.79 -10.81
CA GLU A 310 23.68 -13.11 -10.18
C GLU A 310 24.63 -12.43 -11.18
N ILE A 311 24.52 -12.73 -12.47
CA ILE A 311 25.44 -12.26 -13.51
C ILE A 311 25.17 -10.80 -13.95
N TYR A 312 23.99 -10.22 -13.65
CA TYR A 312 23.60 -8.87 -14.11
C TYR A 312 23.84 -7.74 -13.10
N THR A 313 24.45 -7.98 -11.94
CA THR A 313 24.44 -7.03 -10.82
C THR A 313 25.23 -5.74 -11.09
N HIS A 314 26.42 -5.80 -11.72
CA HIS A 314 27.26 -4.61 -11.94
C HIS A 314 26.79 -3.72 -13.11
N VAL A 315 26.50 -4.33 -14.26
CA VAL A 315 26.00 -3.59 -15.44
C VAL A 315 24.63 -2.93 -15.17
N THR A 316 23.82 -3.56 -14.34
CA THR A 316 22.48 -3.05 -13.99
C THR A 316 22.53 -1.83 -13.08
N ASN A 317 23.53 -1.70 -12.20
CA ASN A 317 23.63 -0.56 -11.28
C ASN A 317 24.01 0.73 -12.00
N GLN A 318 24.94 0.66 -12.96
CA GLN A 318 25.32 1.81 -13.77
C GLN A 318 24.16 2.28 -14.67
N LYS A 319 23.49 1.35 -15.37
CA LYS A 319 22.30 1.66 -16.17
C LYS A 319 21.14 2.20 -15.32
N MET A 320 20.99 1.72 -14.08
CA MET A 320 19.98 2.23 -13.17
C MET A 320 20.27 3.67 -12.76
N LYS A 321 21.53 4.01 -12.50
CA LYS A 321 21.98 5.38 -12.22
C LYS A 321 21.74 6.31 -13.42
N GLU A 322 22.08 5.88 -14.63
CA GLU A 322 21.83 6.63 -15.87
C GLU A 322 20.34 6.92 -16.09
N ILE A 323 19.47 5.90 -15.94
CA ILE A 323 18.03 6.07 -16.09
C ILE A 323 17.47 7.03 -15.05
N MET A 324 17.91 6.94 -13.80
CA MET A 324 17.46 7.83 -12.73
C MET A 324 17.92 9.28 -12.96
N ASN A 325 19.16 9.48 -13.43
CA ASN A 325 19.67 10.81 -13.73
C ASN A 325 18.99 11.44 -14.96
N ASN A 326 18.66 10.64 -15.97
CA ASN A 326 17.96 11.11 -17.17
C ASN A 326 16.44 11.27 -16.95
N CYS A 327 15.93 11.07 -15.72
CA CYS A 327 14.51 11.21 -15.45
C CYS A 327 14.08 12.67 -15.67
N THR A 328 13.36 12.91 -16.76
CA THR A 328 12.96 14.23 -17.28
C THR A 328 12.00 15.02 -16.39
N ILE A 329 11.61 14.50 -15.24
CA ILE A 329 10.85 15.22 -14.22
C ILE A 329 11.79 16.16 -13.41
N SER A 330 13.13 16.05 -13.63
CA SER A 330 14.13 16.90 -13.01
C SER A 330 13.98 18.37 -13.41
N SER A 331 14.30 19.27 -12.47
CA SER A 331 14.55 20.71 -12.70
C SER A 331 13.36 21.65 -12.87
N ILE A 332 12.49 21.71 -11.86
CA ILE A 332 11.68 22.96 -11.65
C ILE A 332 12.46 23.95 -10.77
N LEU A 333 13.42 23.49 -9.99
CA LEU A 333 14.26 24.35 -9.14
C LEU A 333 15.27 25.19 -9.95
N GLU A 334 15.90 24.59 -10.99
CA GLU A 334 16.86 25.32 -11.84
C GLU A 334 16.27 26.56 -12.54
N LYS A 335 14.97 26.57 -12.86
CA LYS A 335 14.33 27.74 -13.45
C LYS A 335 14.01 28.86 -12.48
N ARG A 336 14.04 28.62 -11.16
CA ARG A 336 13.83 29.66 -10.15
C ARG A 336 15.08 30.50 -9.89
N GLU A 337 16.27 29.92 -9.98
CA GLU A 337 17.53 30.65 -9.85
C GLU A 337 17.80 31.51 -11.09
N ALA A 338 17.40 31.05 -12.29
CA ALA A 338 17.53 31.86 -13.50
C ALA A 338 16.58 33.07 -13.49
N SER A 339 15.31 32.90 -13.06
CA SER A 339 14.35 34.03 -13.01
C SER A 339 14.57 34.99 -11.85
N SER A 340 15.24 34.59 -10.77
CA SER A 340 15.62 35.50 -9.67
C SER A 340 16.90 36.31 -9.95
N ASN A 341 17.69 35.92 -10.96
CA ASN A 341 18.87 36.65 -11.41
C ASN A 341 18.57 37.61 -12.56
N GLU A 342 17.42 37.52 -13.21
CA GLU A 342 16.96 38.49 -14.23
C GLU A 342 16.15 39.65 -13.65
N GLU A 343 15.76 39.58 -12.34
CA GLU A 343 15.07 40.68 -11.64
C GLU A 343 15.99 41.45 -10.66
N LYS A 344 17.30 41.33 -10.76
CA LYS A 344 18.31 42.15 -10.11
C LYS A 344 19.11 42.91 -11.17
#